data_5af1f4f79f7932575a99375e554dc9ca
#
_entry.id   5af1f4f79f7932575a99375e554dc9ca
#
_cell.length_a   1.000
_cell.length_b   1.000
_cell.length_c   1.000
_cell.angle_alpha   90.00
_cell.angle_beta   90.00
_cell.angle_gamma   90.00
#
_symmetry.space_group_name_H-M   'P 1'
#
loop_
_entity.id
_entity.type
_entity.pdbx_description
1 polymer ?
#
loop_
_entity_poly.entity_id
_entity_poly.type
_entity_poly.pdbx_seq_one_letter_code
_entity_poly.pdbx_strand_id
1 'polypeptide(L)'
;MTRLDAAGAEDVQSASDGDGPRALHLEARDVPLGGVRAMGVRRILPHRELPMVGAWCFLDRFGPQEALMRVEPHPHIGLQTVTWPFVGEVHHRDSVDSDVVVTRGDLNLMTSGAGISHSEYSVGEGPIPLDALQLWIALPDSRRHGAPAFERHTDLPTLELLSPEGAPAGSATVVMGELAGTVSPASAFTPLVGAEIAVPAGSTARIPLRHDWEYALVGAFGTACVDTAPIDTRTDASARTPAGPHAAPLGPHELLYLGIHRDHIDVTAQESATLFLIGGEPFESDLVMWWNFVGRSHDEIVEARDAWEAGSARFGHVVDHGDERVPAPPLPAVRLTPRRRRA
;
A
#
# COMPACT_ATOMS: atom_id res chain seq x y z
N MET A 1 -16.88 3.10 15.26
CA MET A 1 -17.51 4.15 14.43
C MET A 1 -16.42 5.09 13.96
N THR A 2 -15.93 4.90 12.75
CA THR A 2 -14.96 5.83 12.17
C THR A 2 -15.76 7.05 11.69
N ARG A 3 -15.75 8.13 12.46
CA ARG A 3 -16.22 9.42 11.97
C ARG A 3 -15.23 9.88 10.90
N LEU A 4 -15.65 9.84 9.65
CA LEU A 4 -15.06 10.66 8.62
C LEU A 4 -15.58 12.07 8.86
N ASP A 5 -14.70 12.97 9.30
CA ASP A 5 -15.04 14.36 9.50
C ASP A 5 -15.58 14.94 8.20
N ALA A 6 -16.86 15.37 8.26
CA ALA A 6 -17.48 16.17 7.23
C ALA A 6 -16.88 17.59 7.31
N ALA A 7 -15.73 17.82 6.67
CA ALA A 7 -15.25 19.16 6.40
C ALA A 7 -15.88 19.66 5.11
N GLY A 8 -16.50 20.84 5.17
CA GLY A 8 -17.32 21.45 4.14
C GLY A 8 -16.62 21.55 2.78
N ALA A 9 -17.45 21.55 1.75
CA ALA A 9 -17.06 21.83 0.38
C ALA A 9 -16.56 23.28 0.28
N GLU A 10 -15.24 23.45 0.19
CA GLU A 10 -14.64 24.67 -0.34
C GLU A 10 -14.22 24.39 -1.78
N ASP A 11 -14.69 25.24 -2.69
CA ASP A 11 -14.29 25.28 -4.09
C ASP A 11 -12.75 25.36 -4.18
N VAL A 12 -12.11 24.31 -4.69
CA VAL A 12 -10.68 24.34 -4.98
C VAL A 12 -10.52 24.55 -6.48
N GLN A 13 -10.07 25.75 -6.83
CA GLN A 13 -9.55 26.06 -8.16
C GLN A 13 -8.49 25.03 -8.56
N SER A 14 -8.60 24.54 -9.79
CA SER A 14 -7.63 23.71 -10.46
C SER A 14 -6.28 24.42 -10.51
N ALA A 15 -5.34 23.96 -9.68
CA ALA A 15 -3.95 24.39 -9.77
C ALA A 15 -3.17 23.30 -10.50
N SER A 16 -2.77 23.62 -11.72
CA SER A 16 -1.91 22.81 -12.59
C SER A 16 -0.40 22.96 -12.30
N ASP A 17 0.01 23.19 -11.06
CA ASP A 17 1.40 23.50 -10.69
C ASP A 17 1.95 22.52 -9.65
N GLY A 18 1.96 21.22 -9.95
CA GLY A 18 2.39 20.23 -8.98
C GLY A 18 3.15 19.01 -9.51
N ASP A 19 3.44 18.96 -10.79
CA ASP A 19 4.14 17.82 -11.40
C ASP A 19 5.65 18.02 -11.31
N GLY A 20 6.24 17.55 -10.19
CA GLY A 20 7.67 17.63 -9.99
C GLY A 20 8.15 16.83 -8.77
N PRO A 21 9.48 16.82 -8.53
CA PRO A 21 10.03 16.24 -7.31
C PRO A 21 9.46 16.91 -6.06
N ARG A 22 9.03 16.08 -5.09
CA ARG A 22 8.47 16.53 -3.80
C ARG A 22 9.18 15.83 -2.64
N ALA A 23 8.94 16.35 -1.45
CA ALA A 23 9.31 15.75 -0.18
C ALA A 23 8.18 16.01 0.82
N LEU A 24 7.06 15.26 0.65
CA LEU A 24 5.93 15.36 1.59
C LEU A 24 6.04 14.22 2.60
N HIS A 25 6.29 14.59 3.86
CA HIS A 25 6.39 13.67 4.98
C HIS A 25 5.03 13.51 5.67
N LEU A 26 4.59 12.28 5.83
CA LEU A 26 3.31 11.94 6.44
C LEU A 26 3.52 10.91 7.55
N GLU A 27 2.85 11.11 8.69
CA GLU A 27 2.82 10.16 9.79
C GLU A 27 1.59 9.27 9.71
N ALA A 28 1.74 8.02 10.14
CA ALA A 28 0.61 7.11 10.25
C ALA A 28 -0.37 7.57 11.32
N ARG A 29 -1.65 7.26 11.12
CA ARG A 29 -2.74 7.52 12.08
C ARG A 29 -3.16 6.22 12.73
N ASP A 30 -3.37 6.22 14.05
CA ASP A 30 -3.99 5.10 14.73
C ASP A 30 -5.47 4.98 14.33
N VAL A 31 -5.85 3.82 13.82
CA VAL A 31 -7.22 3.51 13.40
C VAL A 31 -7.62 2.17 14.01
N PRO A 32 -8.79 2.08 14.68
CA PRO A 32 -9.28 0.77 15.11
C PRO A 32 -9.72 -0.04 13.87
N LEU A 33 -9.22 -1.24 13.72
CA LEU A 33 -9.76 -2.21 12.79
C LEU A 33 -11.09 -2.72 13.37
N GLY A 34 -12.20 -2.49 12.67
CA GLY A 34 -13.55 -2.59 13.22
C GLY A 34 -13.95 -3.98 13.72
N GLY A 35 -14.84 -4.02 14.71
CA GLY A 35 -15.42 -5.24 15.31
C GLY A 35 -15.10 -5.36 16.81
N VAL A 36 -15.72 -6.35 17.48
CA VAL A 36 -15.61 -6.60 18.93
C VAL A 36 -14.18 -7.02 19.36
N ARG A 37 -13.33 -7.39 18.41
CA ARG A 37 -11.92 -7.78 18.60
C ARG A 37 -10.99 -6.83 17.84
N ALA A 38 -11.26 -5.54 17.97
CA ALA A 38 -10.54 -4.49 17.26
C ALA A 38 -9.04 -4.50 17.60
N MET A 39 -8.23 -4.81 16.61
CA MET A 39 -6.80 -4.56 16.62
C MET A 39 -6.55 -3.12 16.17
N GLY A 40 -5.64 -2.40 16.83
CA GLY A 40 -5.17 -1.11 16.35
C GLY A 40 -4.28 -1.30 15.13
N VAL A 41 -4.52 -0.51 14.08
CA VAL A 41 -3.64 -0.45 12.90
C VAL A 41 -3.17 0.98 12.69
N ARG A 42 -2.01 1.13 12.09
CA ARG A 42 -1.44 2.41 11.71
C ARG A 42 -1.69 2.64 10.23
N ARG A 43 -2.67 3.50 9.93
CA ARG A 43 -3.03 3.87 8.57
C ARG A 43 -2.16 4.98 8.04
N ILE A 44 -1.48 4.70 6.94
CA ILE A 44 -0.64 5.65 6.23
C ILE A 44 -1.38 6.21 5.01
N LEU A 45 -1.98 5.35 4.18
CA LEU A 45 -2.83 5.73 3.05
C LEU A 45 -4.27 5.20 3.23
N PRO A 46 -5.28 5.92 2.77
CA PRO A 46 -5.23 7.25 2.17
C PRO A 46 -5.01 8.34 3.22
N HIS A 47 -4.27 9.37 2.85
CA HIS A 47 -4.11 10.59 3.63
C HIS A 47 -4.85 11.76 2.95
N ARG A 48 -5.22 12.80 3.72
CA ARG A 48 -5.93 13.98 3.17
C ARG A 48 -5.12 14.68 2.07
N GLU A 49 -3.81 14.76 2.26
CA GLU A 49 -2.89 15.43 1.34
C GLU A 49 -2.38 14.48 0.24
N LEU A 50 -2.44 13.18 0.46
CA LEU A 50 -1.98 12.16 -0.46
C LEU A 50 -2.99 10.99 -0.49
N PRO A 51 -3.99 11.02 -1.37
CA PRO A 51 -5.00 9.96 -1.41
C PRO A 51 -4.44 8.64 -1.93
N MET A 52 -3.40 8.68 -2.79
CA MET A 52 -2.80 7.51 -3.43
C MET A 52 -1.43 7.83 -4.03
N VAL A 53 -0.66 6.79 -4.36
CA VAL A 53 0.62 6.85 -5.08
C VAL A 53 0.57 5.88 -6.25
N GLY A 54 0.55 6.36 -7.49
CA GLY A 54 0.18 5.52 -8.63
C GLY A 54 -1.17 4.84 -8.37
N ALA A 55 -1.25 3.54 -8.55
CA ALA A 55 -2.44 2.75 -8.24
C ALA A 55 -2.56 2.36 -6.74
N TRP A 56 -1.57 2.61 -5.90
CA TRP A 56 -1.58 2.30 -4.47
C TRP A 56 -2.51 3.26 -3.72
N CYS A 57 -3.68 2.78 -3.32
CA CYS A 57 -4.74 3.62 -2.73
C CYS A 57 -4.98 3.39 -1.24
N PHE A 58 -4.32 2.37 -0.65
CA PHE A 58 -4.46 2.05 0.77
C PHE A 58 -3.16 1.43 1.30
N LEU A 59 -2.78 1.80 2.53
CA LEU A 59 -1.67 1.20 3.24
C LEU A 59 -1.92 1.29 4.75
N ASP A 60 -2.07 0.14 5.38
CA ASP A 60 -2.08 -0.03 6.82
C ASP A 60 -0.88 -0.87 7.26
N ARG A 61 -0.30 -0.54 8.42
CA ARG A 61 0.60 -1.42 9.14
C ARG A 61 -0.10 -1.91 10.41
N PHE A 62 -0.15 -3.21 10.59
CA PHE A 62 -0.63 -3.83 11.81
C PHE A 62 0.55 -4.46 12.57
N GLY A 63 0.94 -3.79 13.63
CA GLY A 63 2.10 -4.15 14.44
C GLY A 63 3.23 -3.10 14.42
N PRO A 64 4.38 -3.42 15.05
CA PRO A 64 4.63 -4.63 15.86
C PRO A 64 3.75 -4.71 17.11
N GLN A 65 3.07 -5.82 17.34
CA GLN A 65 2.23 -6.06 18.51
C GLN A 65 1.99 -7.55 18.75
N GLU A 66 1.66 -7.92 19.99
CA GLU A 66 1.06 -9.21 20.30
C GLU A 66 -0.45 -9.13 20.01
N ALA A 67 -0.94 -9.92 19.06
CA ALA A 67 -2.34 -9.86 18.65
C ALA A 67 -2.94 -11.24 18.33
N LEU A 68 -4.19 -11.40 18.67
CA LEU A 68 -5.05 -12.45 18.14
C LEU A 68 -5.94 -11.81 17.06
N MET A 69 -5.45 -11.81 15.84
CA MET A 69 -6.18 -11.24 14.71
C MET A 69 -7.28 -12.21 14.26
N ARG A 70 -8.50 -11.72 14.18
CA ARG A 70 -9.67 -12.43 13.66
C ARG A 70 -10.52 -11.44 12.87
N VAL A 71 -10.23 -11.34 11.58
CA VAL A 71 -11.02 -10.54 10.64
C VAL A 71 -11.93 -11.48 9.87
N GLU A 72 -13.20 -11.49 10.29
CA GLU A 72 -14.24 -12.34 9.72
C GLU A 72 -14.46 -12.02 8.22
N PRO A 73 -15.15 -12.90 7.48
CA PRO A 73 -15.42 -12.70 6.07
C PRO A 73 -15.96 -11.31 5.77
N HIS A 74 -15.28 -10.61 4.89
CA HIS A 74 -15.61 -9.25 4.46
C HIS A 74 -15.34 -9.08 2.96
N PRO A 75 -16.09 -8.20 2.27
CA PRO A 75 -16.08 -8.11 0.83
C PRO A 75 -15.10 -7.07 0.32
N HIS A 76 -14.66 -7.23 -0.94
CA HIS A 76 -13.92 -6.23 -1.69
C HIS A 76 -14.44 -6.12 -3.13
N ILE A 77 -14.34 -4.92 -3.73
CA ILE A 77 -14.53 -4.64 -5.15
C ILE A 77 -13.47 -3.68 -5.67
N GLY A 78 -13.08 -3.83 -6.94
CA GLY A 78 -12.31 -2.83 -7.68
C GLY A 78 -10.87 -2.66 -7.26
N LEU A 79 -10.29 -3.62 -6.52
CA LEU A 79 -8.94 -3.54 -5.99
C LEU A 79 -8.22 -4.90 -6.00
N GLN A 80 -6.90 -4.86 -5.80
CA GLN A 80 -6.11 -6.00 -5.33
C GLN A 80 -5.66 -5.73 -3.90
N THR A 81 -5.58 -6.78 -3.05
CA THR A 81 -4.94 -6.72 -1.74
C THR A 81 -3.57 -7.36 -1.80
N VAL A 82 -2.58 -6.70 -1.20
CA VAL A 82 -1.23 -7.22 -0.98
C VAL A 82 -1.02 -7.36 0.52
N THR A 83 -0.84 -8.60 1.00
CA THR A 83 -0.47 -8.86 2.39
C THR A 83 1.01 -9.20 2.44
N TRP A 84 1.81 -8.40 3.18
CA TRP A 84 3.27 -8.53 3.29
C TRP A 84 3.72 -8.61 4.75
N PRO A 85 3.87 -9.83 5.31
CA PRO A 85 4.30 -10.02 6.69
C PRO A 85 5.79 -9.72 6.88
N PHE A 86 6.12 -9.01 7.95
CA PHE A 86 7.48 -8.92 8.50
C PHE A 86 7.68 -9.92 9.64
N VAL A 87 6.65 -10.09 10.49
CA VAL A 87 6.66 -10.99 11.64
C VAL A 87 5.28 -11.61 11.79
N GLY A 88 5.25 -12.89 12.15
CA GLY A 88 4.04 -13.65 12.35
C GLY A 88 3.49 -14.25 11.06
N GLU A 89 2.33 -14.88 11.19
CA GLU A 89 1.67 -15.63 10.14
C GLU A 89 0.20 -15.23 10.04
N VAL A 90 -0.28 -15.07 8.81
CA VAL A 90 -1.68 -14.73 8.54
C VAL A 90 -2.31 -15.85 7.72
N HIS A 91 -3.38 -16.42 8.25
CA HIS A 91 -4.19 -17.40 7.55
C HIS A 91 -5.28 -16.69 6.74
N HIS A 92 -5.15 -16.74 5.42
CA HIS A 92 -6.08 -16.18 4.45
C HIS A 92 -6.99 -17.29 3.91
N ARG A 93 -8.29 -17.01 3.89
CA ARG A 93 -9.29 -17.82 3.17
C ARG A 93 -10.18 -16.89 2.37
N ASP A 94 -10.58 -17.31 1.16
CA ASP A 94 -11.42 -16.48 0.29
C ASP A 94 -12.51 -17.28 -0.45
N SER A 95 -13.36 -16.57 -1.13
CA SER A 95 -14.51 -17.13 -1.86
C SER A 95 -14.16 -17.68 -3.26
N VAL A 96 -12.87 -17.77 -3.61
CA VAL A 96 -12.37 -18.52 -4.78
C VAL A 96 -11.59 -19.76 -4.35
N ASP A 97 -11.92 -20.29 -3.16
CA ASP A 97 -11.41 -21.52 -2.57
C ASP A 97 -9.91 -21.48 -2.18
N SER A 98 -9.35 -20.29 -1.96
CA SER A 98 -8.00 -20.20 -1.39
C SER A 98 -8.05 -20.43 0.12
N ASP A 99 -7.11 -21.24 0.62
CA ASP A 99 -6.90 -21.51 2.04
C ASP A 99 -5.37 -21.62 2.25
N VAL A 100 -4.73 -20.52 2.67
CA VAL A 100 -3.27 -20.42 2.73
C VAL A 100 -2.80 -19.67 3.96
N VAL A 101 -1.65 -20.07 4.49
CA VAL A 101 -0.91 -19.31 5.51
C VAL A 101 0.19 -18.54 4.78
N VAL A 102 0.18 -17.23 4.94
CA VAL A 102 1.23 -16.33 4.44
C VAL A 102 2.23 -16.05 5.54
N THR A 103 3.51 -16.17 5.22
CA THR A 103 4.63 -15.97 6.13
C THR A 103 5.59 -14.91 5.59
N ARG A 104 6.63 -14.59 6.35
CA ARG A 104 7.69 -13.67 5.92
C ARG A 104 8.30 -14.10 4.58
N GLY A 105 8.33 -13.17 3.62
CA GLY A 105 8.87 -13.38 2.28
C GLY A 105 7.86 -13.91 1.26
N ASP A 106 6.66 -14.29 1.69
CA ASP A 106 5.56 -14.68 0.81
C ASP A 106 4.70 -13.47 0.43
N LEU A 107 4.29 -13.39 -0.81
CA LEU A 107 3.26 -12.49 -1.29
C LEU A 107 1.93 -13.26 -1.43
N ASN A 108 0.89 -12.79 -0.73
CA ASN A 108 -0.48 -13.11 -1.07
C ASN A 108 -1.09 -11.92 -1.82
N LEU A 109 -1.58 -12.18 -3.02
CA LEU A 109 -2.23 -11.20 -3.89
C LEU A 109 -3.66 -11.65 -4.20
N MET A 110 -4.64 -10.99 -3.62
CA MET A 110 -6.05 -11.24 -3.93
C MET A 110 -6.57 -10.16 -4.86
N THR A 111 -7.10 -10.54 -6.01
CA THR A 111 -7.75 -9.65 -6.98
C THR A 111 -9.26 -9.72 -6.79
N SER A 112 -9.88 -8.61 -6.42
CA SER A 112 -11.32 -8.60 -6.13
C SER A 112 -12.20 -8.57 -7.38
N GLY A 113 -11.74 -7.95 -8.47
CA GLY A 113 -12.57 -7.76 -9.65
C GLY A 113 -13.93 -7.15 -9.31
N ALA A 114 -15.01 -7.76 -9.80
CA ALA A 114 -16.38 -7.34 -9.54
C ALA A 114 -16.85 -7.62 -8.10
N GLY A 115 -16.20 -8.54 -7.38
CA GLY A 115 -16.49 -8.87 -5.99
C GLY A 115 -15.83 -10.16 -5.54
N ILE A 116 -15.31 -10.16 -4.33
CA ILE A 116 -14.75 -11.30 -3.59
C ILE A 116 -15.00 -11.08 -2.11
N SER A 117 -15.06 -12.13 -1.32
CA SER A 117 -14.97 -12.03 0.14
C SER A 117 -13.82 -12.88 0.66
N HIS A 118 -13.20 -12.44 1.76
CA HIS A 118 -12.12 -13.18 2.42
C HIS A 118 -12.09 -12.93 3.92
N SER A 119 -11.38 -13.82 4.63
CA SER A 119 -11.07 -13.70 6.05
C SER A 119 -9.57 -13.74 6.28
N GLU A 120 -9.09 -13.07 7.34
CA GLU A 120 -7.68 -13.03 7.72
C GLU A 120 -7.54 -13.28 9.23
N TYR A 121 -6.91 -14.39 9.59
CA TYR A 121 -6.68 -14.77 10.98
C TYR A 121 -5.20 -14.89 11.27
N SER A 122 -4.75 -14.51 12.47
CA SER A 122 -3.45 -14.95 12.95
C SER A 122 -3.49 -16.45 13.24
N VAL A 123 -2.38 -17.15 12.98
CA VAL A 123 -2.29 -18.60 13.20
C VAL A 123 -2.21 -18.89 14.70
N GLY A 124 -2.96 -19.92 15.15
CA GLY A 124 -3.02 -20.33 16.56
C GLY A 124 -4.23 -19.81 17.33
N GLU A 125 -4.35 -20.22 18.60
CA GLU A 125 -5.50 -19.92 19.46
C GLU A 125 -5.29 -18.70 20.38
N GLY A 126 -4.06 -18.22 20.51
CA GLY A 126 -3.66 -17.10 21.36
C GLY A 126 -3.04 -15.95 20.57
N PRO A 127 -2.74 -14.83 21.26
CA PRO A 127 -1.97 -13.75 20.67
C PRO A 127 -0.60 -14.23 20.19
N ILE A 128 -0.17 -13.78 19.03
CA ILE A 128 1.16 -14.00 18.45
C ILE A 128 1.82 -12.65 18.14
N PRO A 129 3.17 -12.60 18.08
CA PRO A 129 3.84 -11.45 17.51
C PRO A 129 3.38 -11.25 16.06
N LEU A 130 2.93 -10.05 15.73
CA LEU A 130 2.41 -9.73 14.40
C LEU A 130 2.90 -8.36 13.95
N ASP A 131 3.47 -8.32 12.74
CA ASP A 131 3.86 -7.09 12.07
C ASP A 131 3.81 -7.30 10.56
N ALA A 132 2.94 -6.57 9.87
CA ALA A 132 2.77 -6.70 8.43
C ALA A 132 2.24 -5.41 7.80
N LEU A 133 2.43 -5.29 6.50
CA LEU A 133 1.76 -4.31 5.66
C LEU A 133 0.55 -4.94 4.97
N GLN A 134 -0.55 -4.21 4.97
CA GLN A 134 -1.71 -4.46 4.13
C GLN A 134 -1.86 -3.31 3.15
N LEU A 135 -1.70 -3.60 1.87
CA LEU A 135 -1.79 -2.58 0.84
C LEU A 135 -2.90 -2.92 -0.16
N TRP A 136 -3.50 -1.88 -0.74
CA TRP A 136 -4.44 -2.07 -1.84
C TRP A 136 -3.99 -1.31 -3.07
N ILE A 137 -4.15 -2.00 -4.22
CA ILE A 137 -3.91 -1.47 -5.55
C ILE A 137 -5.27 -1.30 -6.23
N ALA A 138 -5.60 -0.11 -6.66
CA ALA A 138 -6.83 0.13 -7.42
C ALA A 138 -6.74 -0.55 -8.79
N LEU A 139 -7.78 -1.28 -9.17
CA LEU A 139 -7.86 -1.88 -10.50
C LEU A 139 -8.23 -0.83 -11.55
N PRO A 140 -7.60 -0.86 -12.75
CA PRO A 140 -8.00 -0.01 -13.87
C PRO A 140 -9.40 -0.39 -14.39
N ASP A 141 -10.03 0.49 -15.13
CA ASP A 141 -11.40 0.28 -15.64
C ASP A 141 -11.54 -0.99 -16.48
N SER A 142 -10.46 -1.41 -17.15
CA SER A 142 -10.41 -2.66 -17.92
C SER A 142 -10.46 -3.94 -17.08
N ARG A 143 -10.23 -3.86 -15.75
CA ARG A 143 -10.10 -5.03 -14.87
C ARG A 143 -11.02 -5.02 -13.64
N ARG A 144 -11.48 -3.85 -13.19
CA ARG A 144 -12.24 -3.70 -11.94
C ARG A 144 -13.60 -4.43 -11.91
N HIS A 145 -14.12 -4.86 -13.06
CA HIS A 145 -15.32 -5.68 -13.20
C HIS A 145 -15.03 -7.12 -13.67
N GLY A 146 -13.75 -7.51 -13.69
CA GLY A 146 -13.33 -8.87 -14.04
C GLY A 146 -13.65 -9.89 -12.97
N ALA A 147 -13.30 -11.15 -13.23
CA ALA A 147 -13.41 -12.22 -12.25
C ALA A 147 -12.44 -12.02 -11.08
N PRO A 148 -12.82 -12.43 -9.85
CA PRO A 148 -11.90 -12.50 -8.73
C PRO A 148 -10.82 -13.57 -8.94
N ALA A 149 -9.66 -13.40 -8.31
CA ALA A 149 -8.54 -14.34 -8.38
C ALA A 149 -7.67 -14.23 -7.13
N PHE A 150 -6.88 -15.27 -6.89
CA PHE A 150 -5.87 -15.29 -5.85
C PHE A 150 -4.55 -15.85 -6.39
N GLU A 151 -3.44 -15.25 -5.96
CA GLU A 151 -2.09 -15.68 -6.29
C GLU A 151 -1.24 -15.72 -5.03
N ARG A 152 -0.36 -16.74 -4.91
CA ARG A 152 0.68 -16.80 -3.89
C ARG A 152 2.03 -16.95 -4.56
N HIS A 153 2.99 -16.14 -4.14
CA HIS A 153 4.35 -16.20 -4.63
C HIS A 153 5.33 -16.25 -3.45
N THR A 154 6.16 -17.28 -3.40
CA THR A 154 7.09 -17.55 -2.29
C THR A 154 8.56 -17.32 -2.67
N ASP A 155 8.85 -17.09 -3.96
CA ASP A 155 10.19 -16.89 -4.48
C ASP A 155 10.21 -15.59 -5.30
N LEU A 156 10.24 -14.47 -4.59
CA LEU A 156 10.23 -13.15 -5.21
C LEU A 156 11.64 -12.71 -5.61
N PRO A 157 11.78 -12.06 -6.78
CA PRO A 157 13.07 -11.64 -7.28
C PRO A 157 13.69 -10.52 -6.45
N THR A 158 14.99 -10.59 -6.26
CA THR A 158 15.78 -9.60 -5.52
C THR A 158 16.76 -8.90 -6.44
N LEU A 159 16.81 -7.57 -6.36
CA LEU A 159 17.76 -6.70 -7.03
C LEU A 159 18.83 -6.26 -6.03
N GLU A 160 20.12 -6.37 -6.39
CA GLU A 160 21.20 -5.73 -5.65
C GLU A 160 21.16 -4.21 -5.89
N LEU A 161 21.16 -3.43 -4.83
CA LEU A 161 21.28 -1.98 -4.89
C LEU A 161 22.72 -1.56 -4.69
N LEU A 162 23.17 -0.63 -5.53
CA LEU A 162 24.53 -0.10 -5.49
C LEU A 162 24.56 1.26 -4.79
N SER A 163 25.72 1.62 -4.24
CA SER A 163 25.99 2.97 -3.79
C SER A 163 26.12 3.93 -5.00
N PRO A 164 26.11 5.25 -4.78
CA PRO A 164 26.41 6.23 -5.83
C PRO A 164 27.76 5.98 -6.55
N GLU A 165 28.72 5.34 -5.85
CA GLU A 165 30.04 4.97 -6.37
C GLU A 165 30.08 3.60 -7.07
N GLY A 166 28.96 2.86 -7.07
CA GLY A 166 28.82 1.58 -7.75
C GLY A 166 29.22 0.34 -6.91
N ALA A 167 29.38 0.49 -5.59
CA ALA A 167 29.62 -0.65 -4.70
C ALA A 167 28.30 -1.24 -4.16
N PRO A 168 28.22 -2.54 -3.83
CA PRO A 168 27.04 -3.12 -3.18
C PRO A 168 26.67 -2.34 -1.90
N ALA A 169 25.41 -1.94 -1.78
CA ALA A 169 24.95 -1.08 -0.68
C ALA A 169 23.57 -1.46 -0.11
N GLY A 170 22.91 -2.47 -0.64
CA GLY A 170 21.62 -2.94 -0.18
C GLY A 170 20.95 -3.89 -1.15
N SER A 171 19.67 -4.16 -0.91
CA SER A 171 18.86 -5.00 -1.78
C SER A 171 17.42 -4.52 -1.84
N ALA A 172 16.74 -4.88 -2.94
CA ALA A 172 15.31 -4.69 -3.13
C ALA A 172 14.65 -6.01 -3.48
N THR A 173 13.71 -6.50 -2.67
CA THR A 173 12.83 -7.60 -3.04
C THR A 173 11.62 -7.03 -3.77
N VAL A 174 11.47 -7.37 -5.05
CA VAL A 174 10.37 -6.82 -5.89
C VAL A 174 9.10 -7.64 -5.65
N VAL A 175 8.21 -7.09 -4.84
CA VAL A 175 6.95 -7.73 -4.41
C VAL A 175 5.89 -7.62 -5.52
N MET A 176 5.77 -6.45 -6.14
CA MET A 176 4.80 -6.17 -7.19
C MET A 176 5.43 -5.37 -8.33
N GLY A 177 5.01 -5.65 -9.55
CA GLY A 177 5.41 -4.89 -10.74
C GLY A 177 6.89 -4.99 -11.08
N GLU A 178 7.57 -3.87 -11.31
CA GLU A 178 8.95 -3.84 -11.81
C GLU A 178 9.80 -2.79 -11.12
N LEU A 179 11.05 -3.12 -10.80
CA LEU A 179 12.09 -2.18 -10.39
C LEU A 179 13.37 -2.45 -11.18
N ALA A 180 13.81 -1.46 -11.98
CA ALA A 180 15.08 -1.51 -12.75
C ALA A 180 15.28 -2.82 -13.55
N GLY A 181 14.23 -3.29 -14.24
CA GLY A 181 14.24 -4.51 -15.05
C GLY A 181 14.03 -5.81 -14.28
N THR A 182 13.98 -5.76 -12.95
CA THR A 182 13.62 -6.91 -12.12
C THR A 182 12.10 -6.91 -11.95
N VAL A 183 11.44 -7.99 -12.41
CA VAL A 183 9.99 -8.08 -12.55
C VAL A 183 9.43 -9.12 -11.58
N SER A 184 8.44 -8.73 -10.76
CA SER A 184 7.68 -9.66 -9.92
C SER A 184 6.85 -10.62 -10.79
N PRO A 185 6.72 -11.90 -10.41
CA PRO A 185 5.83 -12.84 -11.10
C PRO A 185 4.33 -12.54 -10.89
N ALA A 186 3.99 -11.70 -9.93
CA ALA A 186 2.61 -11.39 -9.56
C ALA A 186 1.90 -10.53 -10.62
N SER A 187 0.61 -10.75 -10.80
CA SER A 187 -0.21 -10.04 -11.80
C SER A 187 -0.40 -8.58 -11.43
N ALA A 188 0.25 -7.66 -12.15
CA ALA A 188 -0.01 -6.22 -12.08
C ALA A 188 -0.84 -5.78 -13.31
N PHE A 189 -1.90 -5.00 -13.08
CA PHE A 189 -2.80 -4.54 -14.16
C PHE A 189 -2.57 -3.09 -14.56
N THR A 190 -1.65 -2.40 -13.88
CA THR A 190 -1.14 -1.07 -14.20
C THR A 190 0.37 -1.08 -14.02
N PRO A 191 1.14 -0.21 -14.72
CA PRO A 191 2.55 -0.06 -14.45
C PRO A 191 2.79 0.46 -13.02
N LEU A 192 3.43 -0.36 -12.18
CA LEU A 192 3.68 -0.04 -10.77
C LEU A 192 4.90 -0.78 -10.22
N VAL A 193 5.32 -0.37 -9.03
CA VAL A 193 6.29 -1.06 -8.20
C VAL A 193 5.82 -1.12 -6.74
N GLY A 194 6.04 -2.27 -6.12
CA GLY A 194 6.06 -2.46 -4.67
C GLY A 194 7.30 -3.28 -4.32
N ALA A 195 8.19 -2.75 -3.49
CA ALA A 195 9.43 -3.45 -3.16
C ALA A 195 9.86 -3.22 -1.70
N GLU A 196 10.30 -4.28 -1.03
CA GLU A 196 10.98 -4.17 0.25
C GLU A 196 12.45 -3.80 0.00
N ILE A 197 12.91 -2.72 0.62
CA ILE A 197 14.25 -2.18 0.48
C ILE A 197 15.01 -2.43 1.79
N ALA A 198 16.13 -3.13 1.72
CA ALA A 198 17.03 -3.35 2.86
C ALA A 198 18.33 -2.57 2.65
N VAL A 199 18.65 -1.68 3.59
CA VAL A 199 19.89 -0.89 3.58
C VAL A 199 20.70 -1.23 4.81
N PRO A 200 21.91 -1.82 4.67
CA PRO A 200 22.78 -2.14 5.79
C PRO A 200 23.27 -0.89 6.53
N ALA A 201 23.65 -1.06 7.80
CA ALA A 201 24.23 0.01 8.60
C ALA A 201 25.46 0.64 7.93
N GLY A 202 25.57 1.96 7.95
CA GLY A 202 26.66 2.73 7.36
C GLY A 202 26.65 2.78 5.82
N SER A 203 25.59 2.29 5.15
CA SER A 203 25.49 2.25 3.69
C SER A 203 24.62 3.36 3.14
N THR A 204 24.89 3.77 1.90
CA THR A 204 24.01 4.60 1.07
C THR A 204 23.64 3.82 -0.18
N ALA A 205 22.38 3.42 -0.28
CA ALA A 205 21.86 2.69 -1.42
C ALA A 205 21.16 3.64 -2.40
N ARG A 206 21.50 3.52 -3.68
CA ARG A 206 20.80 4.22 -4.77
C ARG A 206 19.70 3.33 -5.31
N ILE A 207 18.46 3.81 -5.23
CA ILE A 207 17.28 3.15 -5.77
C ILE A 207 16.99 3.79 -7.13
N PRO A 208 17.13 3.04 -8.25
CA PRO A 208 16.76 3.53 -9.57
C PRO A 208 15.25 3.76 -9.69
N LEU A 209 14.83 4.85 -10.32
CA LEU A 209 13.43 5.23 -10.50
C LEU A 209 13.16 5.52 -11.97
N ARG A 210 11.90 5.43 -12.38
CA ARG A 210 11.45 5.90 -13.69
C ARG A 210 11.00 7.35 -13.58
N HIS A 211 11.47 8.17 -14.48
CA HIS A 211 11.22 9.61 -14.50
C HIS A 211 9.74 10.00 -14.57
N ASP A 212 8.95 9.17 -15.24
CA ASP A 212 7.51 9.36 -15.50
C ASP A 212 6.59 8.77 -14.42
N TRP A 213 7.17 8.15 -13.36
CA TRP A 213 6.41 7.55 -12.27
C TRP A 213 6.49 8.40 -11.00
N GLU A 214 5.49 8.26 -10.16
CA GLU A 214 5.49 8.80 -8.82
C GLU A 214 5.83 7.73 -7.78
N TYR A 215 6.45 8.16 -6.67
CA TYR A 215 6.94 7.23 -5.65
C TYR A 215 6.72 7.73 -4.24
N ALA A 216 6.64 6.77 -3.31
CA ALA A 216 6.79 7.01 -1.88
C ALA A 216 7.61 5.89 -1.23
N LEU A 217 8.37 6.26 -0.19
CA LEU A 217 9.05 5.35 0.72
C LEU A 217 8.28 5.29 2.04
N VAL A 218 8.10 4.09 2.57
CA VAL A 218 7.46 3.84 3.86
C VAL A 218 8.49 3.21 4.80
N GLY A 219 8.71 3.80 5.96
CA GLY A 219 9.62 3.24 6.97
C GLY A 219 9.01 2.02 7.65
N ALA A 220 9.75 0.90 7.65
CA ALA A 220 9.36 -0.32 8.33
C ALA A 220 10.20 -0.57 9.59
N PHE A 221 11.51 -0.64 9.49
CA PHE A 221 12.42 -0.85 10.61
C PHE A 221 13.66 0.06 10.49
N GLY A 222 14.19 0.46 11.64
CA GLY A 222 15.29 1.42 11.68
C GLY A 222 14.91 2.80 11.14
N THR A 223 15.90 3.67 11.04
CA THR A 223 15.73 5.02 10.48
C THR A 223 16.71 5.21 9.33
N ALA A 224 16.22 5.70 8.21
CA ALA A 224 17.02 6.08 7.07
C ALA A 224 16.95 7.60 6.83
N CYS A 225 17.93 8.13 6.12
CA CYS A 225 17.94 9.49 5.63
C CYS A 225 17.84 9.45 4.10
N VAL A 226 16.82 10.08 3.54
CA VAL A 226 16.53 10.09 2.11
C VAL A 226 16.98 11.41 1.52
N ASP A 227 17.80 11.38 0.47
CA ASP A 227 18.20 12.60 -0.24
C ASP A 227 17.07 13.04 -1.18
N THR A 228 16.38 14.11 -0.79
CA THR A 228 15.24 14.66 -1.55
C THR A 228 15.62 15.82 -2.47
N ALA A 229 16.93 16.12 -2.63
CA ALA A 229 17.37 17.19 -3.52
C ALA A 229 16.79 17.00 -4.94
N PRO A 230 16.36 18.07 -5.60
CA PRO A 230 16.06 18.01 -7.03
C PRO A 230 17.29 17.52 -7.80
N ILE A 231 17.09 16.61 -8.74
CA ILE A 231 18.18 16.13 -9.60
C ILE A 231 18.49 17.25 -10.59
N ASP A 232 19.54 18.04 -10.33
CA ASP A 232 20.05 18.98 -11.32
C ASP A 232 20.95 18.22 -12.30
N THR A 233 20.45 17.99 -13.51
CA THR A 233 21.18 17.30 -14.59
C THR A 233 22.43 18.09 -15.06
N ARG A 234 22.70 19.26 -14.50
CA ARG A 234 23.82 20.16 -14.87
C ARG A 234 24.96 20.16 -13.86
N THR A 235 24.87 19.47 -12.74
CA THR A 235 25.95 19.42 -11.73
C THR A 235 26.52 18.00 -11.58
N ASP A 236 27.87 17.95 -11.60
CA ASP A 236 28.67 16.73 -11.44
C ASP A 236 28.35 16.00 -10.11
N ALA A 237 28.08 14.70 -10.18
CA ALA A 237 27.58 13.88 -9.07
C ALA A 237 28.56 13.68 -7.89
N SER A 238 29.78 14.24 -7.96
CA SER A 238 30.89 13.96 -7.04
C SER A 238 30.93 14.80 -5.74
N ALA A 239 29.96 15.71 -5.51
CA ALA A 239 30.06 16.71 -4.43
C ALA A 239 28.93 16.67 -3.37
N ARG A 240 28.14 15.60 -3.25
CA ARG A 240 27.01 15.58 -2.30
C ARG A 240 27.35 14.86 -1.00
N THR A 241 27.43 15.60 0.09
CA THR A 241 27.46 15.06 1.45
C THR A 241 26.01 14.83 1.92
N PRO A 242 25.66 13.67 2.51
CA PRO A 242 24.27 13.31 2.89
C PRO A 242 23.62 14.19 3.97
N ALA A 243 24.30 15.16 4.50
CA ALA A 243 23.82 16.05 5.59
C ALA A 243 23.43 17.44 5.11
N GLY A 244 22.99 17.60 3.84
CA GLY A 244 22.56 18.89 3.30
C GLY A 244 21.09 19.22 3.65
N PRO A 245 20.60 20.43 3.28
CA PRO A 245 19.25 20.90 3.58
C PRO A 245 18.13 20.07 2.92
N HIS A 246 18.45 19.05 2.14
CA HIS A 246 17.53 18.16 1.44
C HIS A 246 17.47 16.75 2.01
N ALA A 247 18.14 16.49 3.13
CA ALA A 247 18.09 15.19 3.80
C ALA A 247 16.80 15.06 4.63
N ALA A 248 15.93 14.12 4.26
CA ALA A 248 14.68 13.84 4.98
C ALA A 248 14.84 12.55 5.81
N PRO A 249 14.77 12.62 7.15
CA PRO A 249 14.72 11.41 7.96
C PRO A 249 13.40 10.67 7.69
N LEU A 250 13.46 9.33 7.68
CA LEU A 250 12.31 8.46 7.52
C LEU A 250 12.42 7.31 8.54
N GLY A 251 11.58 7.37 9.55
CA GLY A 251 11.46 6.37 10.61
C GLY A 251 10.32 5.39 10.37
N PRO A 252 10.17 4.41 11.28
CA PRO A 252 9.04 3.48 11.22
C PRO A 252 7.69 4.20 11.27
N HIS A 253 6.71 3.69 10.51
CA HIS A 253 5.34 4.22 10.41
C HIS A 253 5.19 5.59 9.76
N GLU A 254 6.22 6.05 9.08
CA GLU A 254 6.22 7.29 8.31
C GLU A 254 6.23 6.98 6.82
N LEU A 255 5.69 7.90 6.02
CA LEU A 255 5.75 7.87 4.57
C LEU A 255 6.36 9.17 4.07
N LEU A 256 7.32 9.04 3.16
CA LEU A 256 7.89 10.14 2.41
C LEU A 256 7.48 10.04 0.94
N TYR A 257 6.58 10.92 0.51
CA TYR A 257 6.19 11.02 -0.90
C TYR A 257 7.21 11.85 -1.68
N LEU A 258 7.70 11.30 -2.78
CA LEU A 258 8.82 11.84 -3.55
C LEU A 258 8.39 12.64 -4.78
N GLY A 259 7.11 12.58 -5.16
CA GLY A 259 6.62 13.17 -6.40
C GLY A 259 7.03 12.39 -7.64
N ILE A 260 7.08 13.09 -8.75
CA ILE A 260 7.44 12.60 -10.09
C ILE A 260 8.76 13.27 -10.54
N HIS A 261 9.33 12.82 -11.66
CA HIS A 261 10.54 13.40 -12.32
C HIS A 261 11.82 13.16 -11.51
N ARG A 262 11.99 11.94 -10.99
CA ARG A 262 13.23 11.45 -10.40
C ARG A 262 13.72 10.23 -11.15
N ASP A 263 15.04 10.18 -11.42
CA ASP A 263 15.69 9.01 -12.04
C ASP A 263 16.26 8.05 -11.00
N HIS A 264 16.45 8.52 -9.78
CA HIS A 264 16.89 7.76 -8.62
C HIS A 264 16.58 8.47 -7.31
N ILE A 265 16.74 7.77 -6.21
CA ILE A 265 16.77 8.31 -4.85
C ILE A 265 17.90 7.64 -4.07
N ASP A 266 18.67 8.40 -3.32
CA ASP A 266 19.74 7.90 -2.45
C ASP A 266 19.20 7.79 -1.00
N VAL A 267 19.38 6.61 -0.41
CA VAL A 267 18.91 6.28 0.94
C VAL A 267 20.11 5.88 1.79
N THR A 268 20.39 6.64 2.84
CA THR A 268 21.49 6.41 3.77
C THR A 268 20.95 5.88 5.10
N ALA A 269 21.49 4.78 5.60
CA ALA A 269 21.13 4.19 6.88
C ALA A 269 22.33 4.22 7.84
N GLN A 270 22.19 4.84 9.02
CA GLN A 270 23.22 4.80 10.06
C GLN A 270 23.19 3.46 10.81
N GLU A 271 22.01 2.94 11.05
CA GLU A 271 21.73 1.58 11.50
C GLU A 271 21.01 0.84 10.39
N SER A 272 20.99 -0.50 10.39
CA SER A 272 20.26 -1.24 9.36
C SER A 272 18.80 -0.81 9.30
N ALA A 273 18.34 -0.45 8.11
CA ALA A 273 16.98 0.00 7.87
C ALA A 273 16.26 -0.88 6.84
N THR A 274 14.96 -1.07 7.05
CA THR A 274 14.05 -1.67 6.08
C THR A 274 12.97 -0.68 5.75
N LEU A 275 12.78 -0.43 4.46
CA LEU A 275 11.76 0.45 3.91
C LEU A 275 10.87 -0.34 2.96
N PHE A 276 9.71 0.20 2.61
CA PHE A 276 8.89 -0.33 1.53
C PHE A 276 8.66 0.77 0.49
N LEU A 277 9.11 0.53 -0.74
CA LEU A 277 8.91 1.42 -1.87
C LEU A 277 7.57 1.10 -2.52
N ILE A 278 6.73 2.10 -2.71
CA ILE A 278 5.54 2.04 -3.57
C ILE A 278 5.65 3.11 -4.65
N GLY A 279 5.16 2.81 -5.84
CA GLY A 279 5.16 3.76 -6.95
C GLY A 279 4.47 3.23 -8.19
N GLY A 280 4.45 4.04 -9.24
CA GLY A 280 3.87 3.70 -10.52
C GLY A 280 3.51 4.92 -11.35
N GLU A 281 2.97 4.67 -12.54
CA GLU A 281 2.35 5.74 -13.33
C GLU A 281 1.23 6.41 -12.53
N PRO A 282 1.05 7.74 -12.64
CA PRO A 282 -0.10 8.42 -12.06
C PRO A 282 -1.40 7.72 -12.50
N PHE A 283 -2.25 7.39 -11.54
CA PHE A 283 -3.43 6.57 -11.84
C PHE A 283 -4.45 7.33 -12.70
N GLU A 284 -5.04 6.65 -13.67
CA GLU A 284 -5.88 7.21 -14.72
C GLU A 284 -7.21 7.82 -14.27
N SER A 285 -7.71 7.42 -13.08
CA SER A 285 -9.07 7.76 -12.65
C SER A 285 -9.13 8.19 -11.20
N ASP A 286 -10.03 9.12 -10.90
CA ASP A 286 -10.42 9.47 -9.54
C ASP A 286 -11.16 8.31 -8.87
N LEU A 287 -10.84 8.01 -7.60
CA LEU A 287 -11.41 6.90 -6.86
C LEU A 287 -12.44 7.36 -5.84
N VAL A 288 -13.57 6.66 -5.77
CA VAL A 288 -14.48 6.70 -4.62
C VAL A 288 -14.17 5.50 -3.75
N MET A 289 -13.65 5.76 -2.55
CA MET A 289 -13.33 4.72 -1.57
C MET A 289 -14.24 4.84 -0.35
N TRP A 290 -14.86 3.75 0.01
CA TRP A 290 -15.64 3.67 1.22
C TRP A 290 -15.62 2.25 1.78
N TRP A 291 -15.35 2.12 3.08
CA TRP A 291 -15.20 0.85 3.78
C TRP A 291 -14.15 -0.04 3.05
N ASN A 292 -14.58 -1.16 2.45
CA ASN A 292 -13.70 -2.10 1.75
C ASN A 292 -13.89 -2.05 0.21
N PHE A 293 -14.55 -1.01 -0.30
CA PHE A 293 -14.90 -0.88 -1.71
C PHE A 293 -14.14 0.26 -2.37
N VAL A 294 -13.61 -0.02 -3.56
CA VAL A 294 -13.00 0.95 -4.46
C VAL A 294 -13.82 1.00 -5.75
N GLY A 295 -14.49 2.12 -5.96
CA GLY A 295 -15.34 2.37 -7.12
C GLY A 295 -14.97 3.69 -7.81
N ARG A 296 -15.80 4.09 -8.77
CA ARG A 296 -15.69 5.38 -9.48
C ARG A 296 -16.85 6.32 -9.17
N SER A 297 -17.91 5.79 -8.55
CA SER A 297 -19.09 6.58 -8.23
C SER A 297 -19.69 6.17 -6.88
N HIS A 298 -20.47 7.06 -6.29
CA HIS A 298 -21.26 6.78 -5.10
C HIS A 298 -22.23 5.61 -5.33
N ASP A 299 -22.90 5.61 -6.49
CA ASP A 299 -23.94 4.63 -6.79
C ASP A 299 -23.36 3.21 -6.90
N GLU A 300 -22.15 3.06 -7.43
CA GLU A 300 -21.40 1.80 -7.45
C GLU A 300 -21.09 1.27 -6.04
N ILE A 301 -20.72 2.17 -5.12
CA ILE A 301 -20.48 1.80 -3.70
C ILE A 301 -21.79 1.37 -3.03
N VAL A 302 -22.90 2.08 -3.29
CA VAL A 302 -24.23 1.73 -2.76
C VAL A 302 -24.65 0.34 -3.23
N GLU A 303 -24.54 0.09 -4.55
CA GLU A 303 -24.86 -1.21 -5.14
C GLU A 303 -24.04 -2.36 -4.51
N ALA A 304 -22.73 -2.17 -4.35
CA ALA A 304 -21.86 -3.16 -3.76
C ALA A 304 -22.22 -3.43 -2.29
N ARG A 305 -22.47 -2.37 -1.52
CA ARG A 305 -22.89 -2.47 -0.12
C ARG A 305 -24.22 -3.23 0.01
N ASP A 306 -25.22 -2.88 -0.79
CA ASP A 306 -26.54 -3.51 -0.73
C ASP A 306 -26.50 -4.97 -1.19
N ALA A 307 -25.68 -5.28 -2.20
CA ALA A 307 -25.42 -6.67 -2.62
C ALA A 307 -24.79 -7.49 -1.51
N TRP A 308 -23.80 -6.93 -0.76
CA TRP A 308 -23.20 -7.61 0.39
C TRP A 308 -24.20 -7.87 1.49
N GLU A 309 -24.96 -6.86 1.90
CA GLU A 309 -25.98 -6.98 2.96
C GLU A 309 -27.09 -7.99 2.60
N ALA A 310 -27.43 -8.07 1.32
CA ALA A 310 -28.41 -9.04 0.81
C ALA A 310 -27.86 -10.48 0.68
N GLY A 311 -26.58 -10.72 0.98
CA GLY A 311 -25.96 -12.05 0.79
C GLY A 311 -25.89 -12.48 -0.68
N SER A 312 -25.69 -11.51 -1.59
CA SER A 312 -25.61 -11.78 -3.03
C SER A 312 -24.44 -12.70 -3.38
N ALA A 313 -24.64 -13.58 -4.35
CA ALA A 313 -23.61 -14.45 -4.91
C ALA A 313 -22.42 -13.69 -5.53
N ARG A 314 -22.52 -12.35 -5.69
CA ARG A 314 -21.44 -11.49 -6.20
C ARG A 314 -20.13 -11.66 -5.45
N PHE A 315 -20.20 -11.87 -4.13
CA PHE A 315 -19.01 -11.96 -3.27
C PHE A 315 -18.59 -13.39 -2.94
N GLY A 316 -19.35 -14.39 -3.40
CA GLY A 316 -19.12 -15.79 -3.07
C GLY A 316 -19.34 -16.09 -1.58
N HIS A 317 -18.72 -17.17 -1.12
CA HIS A 317 -18.81 -17.63 0.28
C HIS A 317 -17.44 -18.14 0.72
N VAL A 318 -16.98 -17.72 1.90
CA VAL A 318 -15.75 -18.22 2.51
C VAL A 318 -16.06 -19.48 3.31
N VAL A 319 -15.39 -20.59 2.97
CA VAL A 319 -15.60 -21.88 3.64
C VAL A 319 -15.21 -21.82 5.12
N ASP A 320 -15.82 -22.69 5.93
CA ASP A 320 -15.58 -22.87 7.37
C ASP A 320 -15.94 -21.67 8.28
N HIS A 321 -16.71 -20.71 7.76
CA HIS A 321 -17.18 -19.56 8.54
C HIS A 321 -18.70 -19.60 8.82
N GLY A 322 -19.43 -20.58 8.31
CA GLY A 322 -20.89 -20.60 8.42
C GLY A 322 -21.51 -19.32 7.87
N ASP A 323 -22.35 -18.65 8.68
CA ASP A 323 -22.95 -17.35 8.33
C ASP A 323 -22.20 -16.15 8.93
N GLU A 324 -21.03 -16.37 9.56
CA GLU A 324 -20.26 -15.30 10.16
C GLU A 324 -19.67 -14.39 9.07
N ARG A 325 -19.88 -13.08 9.22
CA ARG A 325 -19.35 -12.06 8.32
C ARG A 325 -19.34 -10.69 8.96
N VAL A 326 -18.48 -9.81 8.47
CA VAL A 326 -18.46 -8.41 8.88
C VAL A 326 -19.63 -7.67 8.18
N PRO A 327 -20.61 -7.14 8.91
CA PRO A 327 -21.68 -6.36 8.31
C PRO A 327 -21.13 -5.04 7.74
N ALA A 328 -21.66 -4.59 6.60
CA ALA A 328 -21.29 -3.28 6.08
C ALA A 328 -21.85 -2.17 6.98
N PRO A 329 -21.06 -1.12 7.27
CA PRO A 329 -21.56 0.00 8.05
C PRO A 329 -22.69 0.72 7.28
N PRO A 330 -23.51 1.54 7.98
CA PRO A 330 -24.46 2.40 7.30
C PRO A 330 -23.72 3.41 6.42
N LEU A 331 -24.26 3.67 5.23
CA LEU A 331 -23.74 4.72 4.37
C LEU A 331 -23.86 6.10 5.04
N PRO A 332 -22.91 7.01 4.80
CA PRO A 332 -23.03 8.37 5.30
C PRO A 332 -24.25 9.07 4.64
N ALA A 333 -24.85 10.02 5.38
CA ALA A 333 -25.98 10.81 4.88
C ALA A 333 -25.63 11.74 3.69
N VAL A 334 -24.35 11.83 3.35
CA VAL A 334 -23.84 12.64 2.24
C VAL A 334 -23.38 11.75 1.09
N ARG A 335 -23.49 12.26 -0.14
CA ARG A 335 -23.00 11.57 -1.32
C ARG A 335 -21.47 11.41 -1.24
N LEU A 336 -20.95 10.21 -1.46
CA LEU A 336 -19.52 9.96 -1.56
C LEU A 336 -18.98 10.64 -2.81
N THR A 337 -17.86 11.32 -2.68
CA THR A 337 -17.19 12.02 -3.77
C THR A 337 -15.79 11.43 -4.00
N PRO A 338 -15.28 11.49 -5.24
CA PRO A 338 -13.93 11.06 -5.53
C PRO A 338 -12.90 11.84 -4.70
N ARG A 339 -11.89 11.12 -4.25
CA ARG A 339 -10.72 11.73 -3.62
C ARG A 339 -9.78 12.20 -4.72
N ARG A 340 -9.64 13.50 -4.84
CA ARG A 340 -8.72 14.12 -5.78
C ARG A 340 -7.38 14.38 -5.09
N ARG A 341 -6.31 14.23 -5.85
CA ARG A 341 -5.00 14.72 -5.45
C ARG A 341 -5.10 16.24 -5.32
N ARG A 342 -4.65 16.80 -4.20
CA ARG A 342 -4.42 18.23 -4.08
C ARG A 342 -3.07 18.51 -4.71
N ALA A 343 -3.08 19.34 -5.74
CA ALA A 343 -1.88 19.78 -6.43
C ALA A 343 -0.91 20.54 -5.49
#